data_f82abe0e2200249697557dac1794a3ad
#
_entry.id   f82abe0e2200249697557dac1794a3ad
#
_cell.length_a   1.000
_cell.length_b   1.000
_cell.length_c   1.000
_cell.angle_alpha   90.00
_cell.angle_beta   90.00
_cell.angle_gamma   90.00
#
_symmetry.space_group_name_H-M   'P 1'
#
loop_
_entity.id
_entity.type
_entity.pdbx_description
1 polymer ?
#
loop_
_entity_poly.entity_id
_entity_poly.type
_entity_poly.pdbx_seq_one_letter_code
_entity_poly.pdbx_strand_id
1 'polypeptide(L)'
;GLFCNEVGYQTPKIDTRAAIFKEDKILLVQEKNGTWSLPGGWCDVNVSVMENTIKEVKEEAGLDVVVKNVIAIQDREKHNQPIYAYKVCKIFMLCEVEGGVFKENSETIGFDYFTKDNLPILATEKNNEEQIQMCFDAYKAGEKWKTYFD
;
A
#
# COMPACT_ATOMS: atom_id res chain seq x y z
N GLY A 1 19.38 -5.26 -16.73
CA GLY A 1 19.85 -4.35 -16.43
C GLY A 1 21.24 -4.17 -16.40
N LEU A 2 21.85 -3.91 -17.30
CA LEU A 2 22.95 -3.83 -17.21
C LEU A 2 23.46 -3.01 -16.37
N PHE A 3 23.04 -2.26 -16.07
CA PHE A 3 23.50 -1.48 -15.26
C PHE A 3 23.31 -1.73 -14.06
N CYS A 4 22.97 -2.67 -13.81
CA CYS A 4 22.81 -3.05 -12.56
C CYS A 4 24.03 -3.06 -11.80
N ASN A 5 25.08 -2.82 -12.30
CA ASN A 5 26.23 -2.78 -11.50
C ASN A 5 26.62 -1.42 -11.15
N GLU A 6 25.71 -0.63 -10.71
CA GLU A 6 26.01 0.71 -10.32
C GLU A 6 26.65 0.69 -8.98
N VAL A 7 27.87 0.27 -8.92
CA VAL A 7 28.60 0.18 -7.66
C VAL A 7 28.68 1.59 -7.06
N GLY A 8 28.24 1.71 -5.83
CA GLY A 8 28.27 2.99 -5.14
C GLY A 8 27.09 3.90 -5.41
N TYR A 9 26.27 3.61 -6.41
CA TYR A 9 25.09 4.42 -6.69
C TYR A 9 23.86 3.67 -6.22
N GLN A 10 23.18 4.20 -5.24
CA GLN A 10 22.03 3.53 -4.65
C GLN A 10 20.78 4.35 -4.89
N THR A 11 19.70 3.66 -5.18
CA THR A 11 18.40 4.28 -5.36
C THR A 11 17.44 3.75 -4.32
N PRO A 12 16.37 4.50 -4.00
CA PRO A 12 15.36 4.00 -3.08
C PRO A 12 14.65 2.80 -3.66
N LYS A 13 14.29 1.85 -2.82
CA LYS A 13 13.35 0.81 -3.19
C LYS A 13 11.96 1.43 -3.25
N ILE A 14 11.10 0.90 -4.11
CA ILE A 14 9.74 1.39 -4.25
C ILE A 14 8.78 0.38 -3.61
N ASP A 15 7.91 0.86 -2.72
CA ASP A 15 6.88 0.08 -2.05
C ASP A 15 5.53 0.69 -2.43
N THR A 16 4.60 -0.12 -2.93
CA THR A 16 3.28 0.39 -3.29
C THR A 16 2.23 -0.14 -2.34
N ARG A 17 1.27 0.70 -1.99
CA ARG A 17 0.17 0.35 -1.08
C ARG A 17 -1.15 0.73 -1.72
N ALA A 18 -2.14 -0.16 -1.64
CA ALA A 18 -3.46 0.08 -2.21
C ALA A 18 -4.46 0.48 -1.13
N ALA A 19 -5.17 1.58 -1.33
CA ALA A 19 -6.26 2.00 -0.45
C ALA A 19 -7.56 1.65 -1.15
N ILE A 20 -8.30 0.72 -0.58
CA ILE A 20 -9.54 0.18 -1.15
C ILE A 20 -10.64 0.38 -0.13
N PHE A 21 -11.77 0.95 -0.57
CA PHE A 21 -12.86 1.29 0.34
C PHE A 21 -14.16 0.60 -0.04
N LYS A 22 -14.96 0.27 0.97
CA LYS A 22 -16.29 -0.27 0.80
C LYS A 22 -17.11 0.22 1.98
N GLU A 23 -18.23 0.92 1.71
CA GLU A 23 -19.11 1.44 2.75
C GLU A 23 -18.34 2.28 3.79
N ASP A 24 -17.47 3.14 3.30
CA ASP A 24 -16.66 4.06 4.10
C ASP A 24 -15.68 3.36 5.05
N LYS A 25 -15.34 2.11 4.77
CA LYS A 25 -14.35 1.35 5.51
C LYS A 25 -13.19 1.00 4.60
N ILE A 26 -11.99 0.95 5.17
CA ILE A 26 -10.78 0.66 4.39
C ILE A 26 -10.42 -0.82 4.52
N LEU A 27 -9.96 -1.40 3.42
CA LEU A 27 -9.52 -2.80 3.40
C LEU A 27 -8.12 -2.92 3.97
N LEU A 28 -7.95 -3.83 4.91
CA LEU A 28 -6.63 -4.22 5.39
C LEU A 28 -6.53 -5.74 5.31
N VAL A 29 -5.32 -6.23 5.13
CA VAL A 29 -5.03 -7.66 5.14
C VAL A 29 -4.24 -8.00 6.40
N GLN A 30 -4.48 -9.18 6.96
CA GLN A 30 -3.81 -9.64 8.17
C GLN A 30 -2.61 -10.48 7.78
N GLU A 31 -1.45 -10.11 8.30
CA GLU A 31 -0.21 -10.85 8.08
C GLU A 31 -0.10 -11.99 9.09
N LYS A 32 0.79 -12.91 8.83
CA LYS A 32 0.92 -14.11 9.68
C LYS A 32 1.25 -13.79 11.13
N ASN A 33 1.91 -12.66 11.39
CA ASN A 33 2.21 -12.25 12.76
C ASN A 33 1.03 -11.57 13.45
N GLY A 34 -0.11 -11.47 12.77
CA GLY A 34 -1.34 -10.92 13.34
C GLY A 34 -1.54 -9.43 13.11
N THR A 35 -0.54 -8.71 12.61
CA THR A 35 -0.70 -7.27 12.34
C THR A 35 -1.35 -7.06 10.97
N TRP A 36 -1.90 -5.87 10.76
CA TRP A 36 -2.68 -5.56 9.57
C TRP A 36 -2.06 -4.45 8.75
N SER A 37 -2.18 -4.56 7.44
CA SER A 37 -1.61 -3.56 6.54
C SER A 37 -2.46 -3.38 5.30
N LEU A 38 -2.23 -2.24 4.62
CA LEU A 38 -2.76 -2.06 3.27
C LEU A 38 -2.10 -3.09 2.37
N PRO A 39 -2.85 -3.69 1.43
CA PRO A 39 -2.22 -4.58 0.45
C PRO A 39 -1.13 -3.85 -0.33
N GLY A 40 -0.02 -4.50 -0.54
CA GLY A 40 1.08 -3.90 -1.27
C GLY A 40 2.39 -4.62 -1.04
N GLY A 41 3.45 -4.07 -1.60
CA GLY A 41 4.78 -4.64 -1.44
C GLY A 41 5.80 -3.98 -2.35
N TRP A 42 6.99 -4.59 -2.40
CA TRP A 42 8.07 -4.09 -3.22
C TRP A 42 7.71 -4.14 -4.70
N CYS A 43 8.05 -3.08 -5.42
CA CYS A 43 7.79 -3.02 -6.86
C CYS A 43 8.94 -3.68 -7.61
N ASP A 44 8.62 -4.71 -8.40
CA ASP A 44 9.63 -5.37 -9.22
C ASP A 44 10.08 -4.47 -10.36
N VAL A 45 11.30 -4.70 -10.84
CA VAL A 45 11.89 -3.87 -11.89
C VAL A 45 11.17 -3.98 -13.22
N ASN A 46 10.44 -5.07 -13.43
CA ASN A 46 9.81 -5.33 -14.73
C ASN A 46 8.33 -4.98 -14.78
N VAL A 47 7.79 -4.32 -13.78
CA VAL A 47 6.39 -3.86 -13.78
C VAL A 47 6.34 -2.39 -13.37
N SER A 48 5.29 -1.69 -13.78
CA SER A 48 5.08 -0.32 -13.36
C SER A 48 4.55 -0.29 -11.93
N VAL A 49 4.59 0.87 -11.27
CA VAL A 49 4.05 0.99 -9.92
C VAL A 49 2.55 0.71 -9.89
N MET A 50 1.82 1.08 -10.95
CA MET A 50 0.39 0.77 -11.04
C MET A 50 0.17 -0.74 -11.18
N GLU A 51 0.93 -1.37 -12.07
CA GLU A 51 0.83 -2.81 -12.27
C GLU A 51 1.19 -3.58 -11.00
N ASN A 52 2.20 -3.10 -10.28
CA ASN A 52 2.59 -3.75 -9.03
C ASN A 52 1.48 -3.66 -7.99
N THR A 53 0.82 -2.51 -7.89
CA THR A 53 -0.28 -2.33 -6.95
C THR A 53 -1.41 -3.33 -7.25
N ILE A 54 -1.80 -3.44 -8.52
CA ILE A 54 -2.85 -4.37 -8.94
C ILE A 54 -2.44 -5.82 -8.65
N LYS A 55 -1.19 -6.15 -8.94
CA LYS A 55 -0.67 -7.50 -8.72
C LYS A 55 -0.67 -7.86 -7.23
N GLU A 56 -0.20 -6.95 -6.38
CA GLU A 56 -0.13 -7.21 -4.94
C GLU A 56 -1.52 -7.37 -4.33
N VAL A 57 -2.50 -6.57 -4.76
CA VAL A 57 -3.88 -6.72 -4.29
C VAL A 57 -4.42 -8.09 -4.68
N LYS A 58 -4.13 -8.54 -5.90
CA LYS A 58 -4.60 -9.86 -6.34
C LYS A 58 -3.96 -10.97 -5.52
N GLU A 59 -2.66 -10.88 -5.27
CA GLU A 59 -1.94 -11.90 -4.52
C GLU A 59 -2.34 -11.95 -3.05
N GLU A 60 -2.55 -10.80 -2.42
CA GLU A 60 -2.79 -10.75 -0.98
C GLU A 60 -4.26 -10.77 -0.60
N ALA A 61 -5.13 -10.21 -1.42
CA ALA A 61 -6.56 -10.12 -1.10
C ALA A 61 -7.46 -10.83 -2.10
N GLY A 62 -6.91 -11.33 -3.20
CA GLY A 62 -7.71 -12.04 -4.20
C GLY A 62 -8.62 -11.14 -5.02
N LEU A 63 -8.50 -9.82 -4.88
CA LEU A 63 -9.39 -8.89 -5.54
C LEU A 63 -8.79 -8.35 -6.83
N ASP A 64 -9.67 -8.07 -7.80
CA ASP A 64 -9.31 -7.40 -9.03
C ASP A 64 -9.67 -5.94 -8.87
N VAL A 65 -8.70 -5.04 -9.04
CA VAL A 65 -8.90 -3.60 -8.83
C VAL A 65 -8.42 -2.79 -10.01
N VAL A 66 -8.95 -1.58 -10.11
CA VAL A 66 -8.41 -0.54 -10.99
C VAL A 66 -7.87 0.56 -10.10
N VAL A 67 -6.78 1.20 -10.53
CA VAL A 67 -6.19 2.33 -9.81
C VAL A 67 -6.84 3.60 -10.33
N LYS A 68 -7.35 4.42 -9.40
CA LYS A 68 -8.06 5.64 -9.75
C LYS A 68 -7.21 6.89 -9.57
N ASN A 69 -6.30 6.89 -8.62
CA ASN A 69 -5.50 8.07 -8.33
C ASN A 69 -4.30 7.71 -7.46
N VAL A 70 -3.28 8.57 -7.48
CA VAL A 70 -2.15 8.45 -6.56
C VAL A 70 -2.48 9.31 -5.34
N ILE A 71 -2.55 8.68 -4.18
CA ILE A 71 -2.84 9.39 -2.94
C ILE A 71 -1.61 10.16 -2.48
N ALA A 72 -0.45 9.48 -2.45
CA ALA A 72 0.76 10.07 -1.92
C ALA A 72 2.00 9.38 -2.41
N ILE A 73 3.10 10.13 -2.44
CA ILE A 73 4.45 9.62 -2.65
C ILE A 73 5.25 10.10 -1.45
N GLN A 74 5.70 9.17 -0.61
CA GLN A 74 6.34 9.52 0.65
C GLN A 74 7.73 8.91 0.79
N ASP A 75 8.63 9.68 1.34
CA ASP A 75 9.90 9.15 1.84
C ASP A 75 9.58 8.40 3.15
N ARG A 76 9.70 7.09 3.15
CA ARG A 76 9.33 6.27 4.30
C ARG A 76 10.02 6.71 5.59
N GLU A 77 11.26 7.15 5.50
CA GLU A 77 12.00 7.54 6.70
C GLU A 77 11.35 8.68 7.46
N LYS A 78 10.59 9.53 6.77
CA LYS A 78 9.91 10.66 7.41
C LYS A 78 8.61 10.26 8.11
N HIS A 79 8.14 9.06 7.91
CA HIS A 79 6.80 8.67 8.38
C HIS A 79 6.75 7.39 9.19
N ASN A 80 7.60 6.42 8.93
CA ASN A 80 7.49 5.11 9.54
C ASN A 80 8.72 4.73 10.37
N GLN A 81 8.52 3.87 11.36
CA GLN A 81 9.58 3.32 12.19
C GLN A 81 9.58 1.80 12.03
N PRO A 82 10.70 1.13 12.24
CA PRO A 82 12.02 1.68 12.48
C PRO A 82 12.65 2.22 11.20
N ILE A 83 13.72 2.99 11.34
CA ILE A 83 14.47 3.46 10.18
C ILE A 83 15.19 2.25 9.58
N TYR A 84 15.10 2.10 8.26
CA TYR A 84 15.76 1.00 7.57
C TYR A 84 17.18 1.40 7.15
N ALA A 85 17.99 0.40 6.86
CA ALA A 85 19.34 0.64 6.36
C ALA A 85 19.34 1.20 4.94
N TYR A 86 18.21 1.12 4.25
CA TYR A 86 18.05 1.60 2.87
C TYR A 86 16.83 2.50 2.79
N LYS A 87 16.80 3.35 1.78
CA LYS A 87 15.68 4.28 1.57
C LYS A 87 14.53 3.55 0.87
N VAL A 88 13.32 3.99 1.16
CA VAL A 88 12.11 3.47 0.54
C VAL A 88 11.23 4.64 0.12
N CYS A 89 10.77 4.59 -1.12
CA CYS A 89 9.77 5.51 -1.64
C CYS A 89 8.44 4.77 -1.58
N LYS A 90 7.50 5.24 -0.75
CA LYS A 90 6.20 4.61 -0.61
C LYS A 90 5.19 5.33 -1.47
N ILE A 91 4.46 4.58 -2.29
CA ILE A 91 3.44 5.14 -3.16
C ILE A 91 2.10 4.54 -2.76
N PHE A 92 1.17 5.41 -2.33
CA PHE A 92 -0.17 5.00 -1.94
C PHE A 92 -1.13 5.29 -3.09
N MET A 93 -1.92 4.31 -3.49
CA MET A 93 -2.84 4.46 -4.61
C MET A 93 -4.27 4.15 -4.21
N LEU A 94 -5.19 5.01 -4.63
CA LEU A 94 -6.62 4.80 -4.41
C LEU A 94 -7.12 3.85 -5.47
N CYS A 95 -7.74 2.76 -5.06
CA CYS A 95 -8.20 1.70 -5.95
C CYS A 95 -9.68 1.40 -5.75
N GLU A 96 -10.31 0.88 -6.81
CA GLU A 96 -11.69 0.40 -6.75
C GLU A 96 -11.75 -1.06 -7.15
N VAL A 97 -12.57 -1.83 -6.45
CA VAL A 97 -12.74 -3.26 -6.71
C VAL A 97 -13.64 -3.46 -7.92
N GLU A 98 -13.21 -4.36 -8.82
CA GLU A 98 -14.01 -4.76 -9.96
C GLU A 98 -14.51 -6.20 -9.82
N GLY A 99 -13.89 -7.00 -8.98
CA GLY A 99 -14.29 -8.40 -8.79
C GLY A 99 -13.29 -9.14 -7.93
N GLY A 100 -13.40 -10.45 -7.92
CA GLY A 100 -12.49 -11.31 -7.20
C GLY A 100 -13.01 -11.72 -5.83
N VAL A 101 -12.35 -12.69 -5.22
CA VAL A 101 -12.74 -13.24 -3.92
C VAL A 101 -11.48 -13.51 -3.13
N PHE A 102 -11.50 -13.19 -1.83
CA PHE A 102 -10.34 -13.44 -0.98
C PHE A 102 -10.10 -14.95 -0.81
N LYS A 103 -8.83 -15.33 -0.87
CA LYS A 103 -8.39 -16.68 -0.54
C LYS A 103 -7.12 -16.55 0.29
N GLU A 104 -7.01 -17.37 1.33
CA GLU A 104 -5.79 -17.41 2.12
C GLU A 104 -4.62 -17.77 1.21
N ASN A 105 -3.47 -17.20 1.51
CA ASN A 105 -2.27 -17.41 0.71
C ASN A 105 -1.07 -17.47 1.65
N SER A 106 0.13 -17.56 1.08
CA SER A 106 1.34 -17.73 1.90
C SER A 106 1.68 -16.51 2.74
N GLU A 107 1.14 -15.35 2.42
CA GLU A 107 1.50 -14.11 3.10
C GLU A 107 0.41 -13.53 3.98
N THR A 108 -0.85 -13.77 3.67
CA THR A 108 -1.96 -13.17 4.42
C THR A 108 -2.94 -14.24 4.89
N ILE A 109 -3.41 -14.10 6.12
CA ILE A 109 -4.33 -15.07 6.71
C ILE A 109 -5.76 -14.54 6.84
N GLY A 110 -5.98 -13.30 6.43
CA GLY A 110 -7.34 -12.76 6.44
C GLY A 110 -7.38 -11.37 5.84
N PHE A 111 -8.61 -10.89 5.63
CA PHE A 111 -8.81 -9.52 5.22
C PHE A 111 -10.13 -9.05 5.80
N ASP A 112 -10.25 -7.75 6.02
CA ASP A 112 -11.50 -7.16 6.50
C ASP A 112 -11.48 -5.66 6.20
N TYR A 113 -12.64 -5.06 6.36
CA TYR A 113 -12.82 -3.62 6.16
C TYR A 113 -13.00 -2.96 7.53
N PHE A 114 -12.35 -1.83 7.74
CA PHE A 114 -12.32 -1.16 9.04
C PHE A 114 -12.68 0.31 8.91
N THR A 115 -13.39 0.84 9.91
CA THR A 115 -13.60 2.28 9.99
C THR A 115 -12.35 2.94 10.55
N LYS A 116 -12.19 4.23 10.29
CA LYS A 116 -11.01 4.95 10.76
C LYS A 116 -10.92 5.01 12.29
N ASP A 117 -12.04 4.89 12.97
CA ASP A 117 -12.06 4.97 14.43
C ASP A 117 -11.91 3.62 15.10
N ASN A 118 -11.86 2.54 14.35
CA ASN A 118 -11.79 1.21 14.90
C ASN A 118 -10.80 0.34 14.13
N LEU A 119 -9.58 0.83 14.03
CA LEU A 119 -8.53 0.12 13.31
C LEU A 119 -7.95 -1.00 14.16
N PRO A 120 -7.50 -2.10 13.54
CA PRO A 120 -6.84 -3.17 14.26
C PRO A 120 -5.38 -2.81 14.52
N ILE A 121 -4.61 -3.72 15.09
CA ILE A 121 -3.19 -3.51 15.32
C ILE A 121 -2.47 -3.45 13.97
N LEU A 122 -1.90 -2.30 13.66
CA LEU A 122 -1.28 -2.07 12.36
C LEU A 122 0.18 -2.52 12.33
N ALA A 123 0.62 -2.96 11.15
CA ALA A 123 2.03 -3.16 10.86
C ALA A 123 2.62 -1.78 10.58
N THR A 124 3.01 -1.08 11.65
CA THR A 124 3.37 0.34 11.55
C THR A 124 4.64 0.60 10.75
N GLU A 125 5.47 -0.42 10.56
CA GLU A 125 6.62 -0.28 9.66
C GLU A 125 6.17 -0.13 8.20
N LYS A 126 4.94 -0.54 7.87
CA LYS A 126 4.37 -0.47 6.53
C LYS A 126 3.35 0.66 6.39
N ASN A 127 2.49 0.80 7.38
CA ASN A 127 1.51 1.89 7.39
C ASN A 127 1.09 2.18 8.83
N ASN A 128 1.06 3.44 9.19
CA ASN A 128 0.64 3.89 10.51
C ASN A 128 -0.72 4.57 10.44
N GLU A 129 -1.25 4.99 11.60
CA GLU A 129 -2.57 5.61 11.66
C GLU A 129 -2.66 6.87 10.82
N GLU A 130 -1.61 7.68 10.79
CA GLU A 130 -1.63 8.92 9.99
C GLU A 130 -1.72 8.63 8.50
N GLN A 131 -1.02 7.59 8.05
CA GLN A 131 -1.07 7.20 6.65
C GLN A 131 -2.45 6.65 6.28
N ILE A 132 -3.06 5.88 7.18
CA ILE A 132 -4.41 5.38 6.97
C ILE A 132 -5.40 6.55 6.93
N GLN A 133 -5.25 7.52 7.85
CA GLN A 133 -6.12 8.70 7.85
C GLN A 133 -5.99 9.48 6.54
N MET A 134 -4.78 9.61 6.03
CA MET A 134 -4.54 10.26 4.74
C MET A 134 -5.31 9.56 3.63
N CYS A 135 -5.35 8.22 3.65
CA CYS A 135 -6.11 7.45 2.67
C CYS A 135 -7.61 7.73 2.78
N PHE A 136 -8.15 7.84 4.00
CA PHE A 136 -9.54 8.20 4.19
C PHE A 136 -9.83 9.61 3.66
N ASP A 137 -8.91 10.56 3.91
CA ASP A 137 -9.08 11.92 3.44
C ASP A 137 -9.11 11.98 1.91
N ALA A 138 -8.23 11.21 1.26
CA ALA A 138 -8.20 11.13 -0.19
C ALA A 138 -9.48 10.53 -0.74
N TYR A 139 -9.99 9.48 -0.10
CA TYR A 139 -11.22 8.83 -0.50
C TYR A 139 -12.39 9.82 -0.42
N LYS A 140 -12.48 10.59 0.67
CA LYS A 140 -13.56 11.55 0.83
C LYS A 140 -13.46 12.70 -0.15
N ALA A 141 -12.25 13.16 -0.45
CA ALA A 141 -12.05 14.25 -1.39
C ALA A 141 -12.33 13.84 -2.83
N GLY A 142 -12.21 12.57 -3.13
CA GLY A 142 -12.45 12.06 -4.48
C GLY A 142 -11.53 12.72 -5.50
N GLU A 143 -12.13 13.18 -6.59
CA GLU A 143 -11.34 13.78 -7.68
C GLU A 143 -10.68 15.09 -7.29
N LYS A 144 -11.07 15.68 -6.19
CA LYS A 144 -10.46 16.94 -5.72
C LYS A 144 -9.17 16.69 -4.95
N TRP A 145 -8.87 15.45 -4.62
CA TRP A 145 -7.65 15.15 -3.88
C TRP A 145 -6.41 15.51 -4.69
N LYS A 146 -5.49 16.23 -4.06
CA LYS A 146 -4.20 16.53 -4.67
C LYS A 146 -3.17 15.61 -4.03
N THR A 147 -2.41 14.93 -4.87
CA THR A 147 -1.39 13.99 -4.39
C THR A 147 -0.45 14.67 -3.41
N TYR A 148 -0.32 14.09 -2.22
CA TYR A 148 0.65 14.54 -1.24
C TYR A 148 2.01 13.94 -1.62
N PHE A 149 3.07 14.70 -1.44
CA PHE A 149 4.39 14.14 -1.71
C PHE A 149 5.46 14.82 -0.88
N ASP A 150 6.51 14.08 -0.55
CA ASP A 150 7.69 14.61 0.11
C ASP A 150 8.95 13.85 -0.31
#